data_48de4e8289c44e1815279ffbba972544
#
_entry.id   48de4e8289c44e1815279ffbba972544
#
_cell.length_a   1.000
_cell.length_b   1.000
_cell.length_c   1.000
_cell.angle_alpha   90.00
_cell.angle_beta   90.00
_cell.angle_gamma   90.00
#
_symmetry.space_group_name_H-M   'P 1'
#
loop_
_entity.id
_entity.type
_entity.pdbx_description
1 polymer ?
#
loop_
_entity_poly.entity_id
_entity_poly.type
_entity_poly.pdbx_seq_one_letter_code
_entity_poly.pdbx_strand_id
1 'polypeptide(L)'
;MYNILDQRLQFLPGVGPEKANILQAELDIRTVRDLLLYFPYRYVDRTVIYRICELTNDMPYVQLRGKVLSASEEGLGRSRRYEASFSDDSGIVKLVWFAGINYIKNTVVPGREFVVLGKPVLFNMTYSLSHPEIEEIKTEAPTESLLGIHPVYHTTEKMKRRFVTSKFLEKLVVLVFQQLGNERISDTLSKDIRLFYNLMPLHEAIRSVHLPQNMQ
;
A
#
# COMPACT_ATOMS: atom_id res chain seq x y z
N MET A 1 0.98 -16.76 30.71
CA MET A 1 0.87 -15.36 30.24
C MET A 1 0.61 -15.39 28.74
N TYR A 2 -0.47 -14.82 28.27
CA TYR A 2 -0.81 -14.83 26.84
C TYR A 2 0.17 -13.90 26.10
N ASN A 3 0.92 -14.45 25.14
CA ASN A 3 1.82 -13.66 24.30
C ASN A 3 1.15 -13.44 22.95
N ILE A 4 0.84 -12.20 22.62
CA ILE A 4 0.18 -11.84 21.35
C ILE A 4 0.97 -12.34 20.13
N LEU A 5 2.29 -12.47 20.23
CA LEU A 5 3.15 -12.94 19.14
C LEU A 5 2.84 -14.40 18.73
N ASP A 6 2.35 -15.21 19.66
CA ASP A 6 2.03 -16.63 19.42
C ASP A 6 0.56 -16.83 18.99
N GLN A 7 -0.21 -15.72 18.92
CA GLN A 7 -1.59 -15.74 18.43
C GLN A 7 -1.63 -16.13 16.96
N ARG A 8 -2.55 -17.04 16.61
CA ARG A 8 -2.82 -17.39 15.21
C ARG A 8 -3.49 -16.24 14.47
N LEU A 9 -3.09 -16.00 13.22
CA LEU A 9 -3.58 -14.88 12.41
C LEU A 9 -5.09 -14.87 12.19
N GLN A 10 -5.75 -16.04 12.18
CA GLN A 10 -7.21 -16.13 12.01
C GLN A 10 -8.01 -15.34 13.05
N PHE A 11 -7.41 -15.05 14.21
CA PHE A 11 -8.03 -14.31 15.31
C PHE A 11 -7.76 -12.80 15.26
N LEU A 12 -6.94 -12.36 14.30
CA LEU A 12 -6.77 -10.92 14.06
C LEU A 12 -7.99 -10.35 13.33
N PRO A 13 -8.46 -9.16 13.72
CA PRO A 13 -9.54 -8.47 13.02
C PRO A 13 -9.28 -8.34 11.51
N GLY A 14 -10.26 -8.73 10.71
CA GLY A 14 -10.20 -8.63 9.25
C GLY A 14 -9.47 -9.79 8.53
N VAL A 15 -8.90 -10.76 9.24
CA VAL A 15 -8.24 -11.93 8.64
C VAL A 15 -9.23 -13.07 8.43
N GLY A 16 -9.75 -13.63 9.52
CA GLY A 16 -10.61 -14.80 9.47
C GLY A 16 -9.93 -16.08 8.94
N PRO A 17 -10.61 -17.24 8.96
CA PRO A 17 -10.01 -18.52 8.58
C PRO A 17 -9.55 -18.59 7.11
N GLU A 18 -10.31 -18.03 6.19
CA GLU A 18 -10.02 -18.10 4.76
C GLU A 18 -8.70 -17.40 4.39
N LYS A 19 -8.52 -16.16 4.85
CA LYS A 19 -7.29 -15.42 4.59
C LYS A 19 -6.10 -16.00 5.36
N ALA A 20 -6.31 -16.48 6.59
CA ALA A 20 -5.26 -17.15 7.37
C ALA A 20 -4.75 -18.40 6.65
N ASN A 21 -5.63 -19.23 6.09
CA ASN A 21 -5.25 -20.41 5.32
C ASN A 21 -4.43 -20.04 4.07
N ILE A 22 -4.78 -18.95 3.38
CA ILE A 22 -4.01 -18.48 2.22
C ILE A 22 -2.64 -17.95 2.65
N LEU A 23 -2.54 -17.16 3.72
CA LEU A 23 -1.27 -16.67 4.25
C LEU A 23 -0.36 -17.84 4.66
N GLN A 24 -0.91 -18.87 5.28
CA GLN A 24 -0.17 -20.07 5.62
C GLN A 24 0.29 -20.85 4.38
N ALA A 25 -0.60 -21.04 3.39
CA ALA A 25 -0.30 -21.85 2.21
C ALA A 25 0.70 -21.19 1.26
N GLU A 26 0.64 -19.85 1.10
CA GLU A 26 1.43 -19.13 0.12
C GLU A 26 2.72 -18.51 0.70
N LEU A 27 2.74 -18.19 2.00
CA LEU A 27 3.86 -17.49 2.66
C LEU A 27 4.36 -18.19 3.94
N ASP A 28 3.74 -19.31 4.34
CA ASP A 28 3.99 -20.03 5.62
C ASP A 28 3.82 -19.14 6.87
N ILE A 29 2.96 -18.12 6.80
CA ILE A 29 2.66 -17.19 7.89
C ILE A 29 1.46 -17.75 8.67
N ARG A 30 1.64 -18.14 9.94
CA ARG A 30 0.62 -18.77 10.80
C ARG A 30 0.26 -17.93 12.01
N THR A 31 1.27 -17.24 12.57
CA THR A 31 1.18 -16.48 13.80
C THR A 31 1.49 -14.99 13.57
N VAL A 32 1.22 -14.17 14.58
CA VAL A 32 1.62 -12.77 14.59
C VAL A 32 3.14 -12.63 14.50
N ARG A 33 3.88 -13.52 15.14
CA ARG A 33 5.34 -13.57 15.05
C ARG A 33 5.82 -13.74 13.62
N ASP A 34 5.24 -14.72 12.90
CA ASP A 34 5.61 -14.97 11.50
C ASP A 34 5.31 -13.75 10.62
N LEU A 35 4.19 -13.07 10.86
CA LEU A 35 3.83 -11.84 10.15
C LEU A 35 4.87 -10.73 10.39
N LEU A 36 5.31 -10.53 11.63
CA LEU A 36 6.31 -9.51 11.97
C LEU A 36 7.72 -9.87 11.49
N LEU A 37 8.00 -11.13 11.20
CA LEU A 37 9.25 -11.58 10.59
C LEU A 37 9.18 -11.65 9.06
N TYR A 38 8.01 -11.39 8.47
CA TYR A 38 7.84 -11.31 7.04
C TYR A 38 8.12 -9.88 6.55
N PHE A 39 9.38 -9.59 6.24
CA PHE A 39 9.83 -8.24 5.92
C PHE A 39 9.40 -7.77 4.52
N PRO A 40 9.17 -6.45 4.35
CA PRO A 40 8.95 -5.87 3.03
C PRO A 40 10.21 -6.01 2.18
N TYR A 41 10.05 -6.17 0.86
CA TYR A 41 11.18 -6.28 -0.07
C TYR A 41 11.57 -4.92 -0.68
N ARG A 42 10.72 -3.92 -0.56
CA ARG A 42 10.99 -2.53 -0.96
C ARG A 42 10.05 -1.58 -0.26
N TYR A 43 10.34 -0.29 -0.40
CA TYR A 43 9.49 0.79 0.08
C TYR A 43 9.06 1.69 -1.08
N VAL A 44 7.91 2.33 -0.93
CA VAL A 44 7.40 3.36 -1.83
C VAL A 44 7.27 4.64 -1.03
N ASP A 45 8.03 5.65 -1.45
CA ASP A 45 7.93 6.98 -0.86
C ASP A 45 6.67 7.67 -1.41
N ARG A 46 5.75 7.99 -0.50
CA ARG A 46 4.52 8.73 -0.78
C ARG A 46 4.49 10.06 -0.02
N THR A 47 5.64 10.55 0.43
CA THR A 47 5.72 11.82 1.16
C THR A 47 5.47 13.03 0.28
N VAL A 48 5.73 12.89 -1.03
CA VAL A 48 5.61 13.97 -2.00
C VAL A 48 4.37 13.77 -2.88
N ILE A 49 3.51 14.77 -2.92
CA ILE A 49 2.44 14.91 -3.91
C ILE A 49 2.94 15.88 -4.99
N TYR A 50 3.10 15.38 -6.21
CA TYR A 50 3.49 16.18 -7.36
C TYR A 50 2.28 16.88 -7.97
N ARG A 51 2.53 18.02 -8.61
CA ARG A 51 1.55 18.68 -9.48
C ARG A 51 1.62 18.07 -10.89
N ILE A 52 0.52 18.05 -11.60
CA ILE A 52 0.48 17.49 -12.97
C ILE A 52 1.43 18.22 -13.91
N CYS A 53 1.60 19.55 -13.75
CA CYS A 53 2.54 20.34 -14.54
C CYS A 53 4.02 20.00 -14.30
N GLU A 54 4.34 19.29 -13.21
CA GLU A 54 5.72 18.89 -12.88
C GLU A 54 6.09 17.53 -13.49
N LEU A 55 5.15 16.83 -14.14
CA LEU A 55 5.39 15.50 -14.68
C LEU A 55 6.42 15.54 -15.81
N THR A 56 7.35 14.59 -15.75
CA THR A 56 8.37 14.33 -16.77
C THR A 56 8.41 12.82 -17.12
N ASN A 57 8.99 12.49 -18.28
CA ASN A 57 9.01 11.11 -18.77
C ASN A 57 9.93 10.17 -18.01
N ASP A 58 10.90 10.70 -17.31
CA ASP A 58 11.92 9.96 -16.55
C ASP A 58 11.52 9.74 -15.09
N MET A 59 10.41 10.35 -14.64
CA MET A 59 9.92 10.13 -13.29
C MET A 59 9.55 8.67 -13.05
N PRO A 60 9.90 8.14 -11.86
CA PRO A 60 9.45 6.81 -11.44
C PRO A 60 7.94 6.82 -11.15
N TYR A 61 7.50 6.17 -10.09
CA TYR A 61 6.12 6.32 -9.62
C TYR A 61 5.94 7.67 -8.94
N VAL A 62 4.87 8.38 -9.32
CA VAL A 62 4.50 9.68 -8.76
C VAL A 62 3.14 9.60 -8.07
N GLN A 63 2.97 10.38 -7.03
CA GLN A 63 1.70 10.55 -6.35
C GLN A 63 1.10 11.90 -6.75
N LEU A 64 -0.15 11.87 -7.24
CA LEU A 64 -0.91 13.06 -7.62
C LEU A 64 -2.18 13.15 -6.76
N ARG A 65 -2.60 14.35 -6.44
CA ARG A 65 -3.89 14.63 -5.82
C ARG A 65 -4.73 15.48 -6.75
N GLY A 66 -5.98 15.09 -6.95
CA GLY A 66 -6.87 15.84 -7.82
C GLY A 66 -8.27 15.25 -7.89
N LYS A 67 -9.02 15.71 -8.89
CA LYS A 67 -10.43 15.39 -9.09
C LYS A 67 -10.63 14.69 -10.44
N VAL A 68 -11.52 13.73 -10.47
CA VAL A 68 -11.99 13.11 -11.71
C VAL A 68 -12.96 14.06 -12.41
N LEU A 69 -12.61 14.52 -13.61
CA LEU A 69 -13.45 15.40 -14.42
C LEU A 69 -14.48 14.62 -15.24
N SER A 70 -14.01 13.54 -15.89
CA SER A 70 -14.82 12.66 -16.70
C SER A 70 -14.27 11.25 -16.64
N ALA A 71 -15.12 10.27 -16.89
CA ALA A 71 -14.71 8.88 -17.01
C ALA A 71 -15.62 8.15 -17.97
N SER A 72 -15.05 7.30 -18.84
CA SER A 72 -15.76 6.53 -19.84
C SER A 72 -15.12 5.15 -20.03
N GLU A 73 -15.94 4.24 -20.54
CA GLU A 73 -15.49 2.94 -21.00
C GLU A 73 -15.27 3.01 -22.51
N GLU A 74 -14.05 2.68 -22.95
CA GLU A 74 -13.62 2.78 -24.32
C GLU A 74 -13.24 1.40 -24.89
N GLY A 75 -13.42 1.23 -26.21
CA GLY A 75 -13.06 0.02 -26.94
C GLY A 75 -14.04 -1.13 -26.73
N LEU A 76 -13.84 -2.21 -27.50
CA LEU A 76 -14.65 -3.43 -27.48
C LEU A 76 -13.76 -4.67 -27.36
N GLY A 77 -14.25 -5.71 -26.73
CA GLY A 77 -13.56 -6.98 -26.62
C GLY A 77 -12.22 -6.86 -25.89
N ARG A 78 -11.11 -7.24 -26.54
CA ARG A 78 -9.76 -7.20 -25.97
C ARG A 78 -9.18 -5.79 -25.82
N SER A 79 -9.71 -4.81 -26.52
CA SER A 79 -9.30 -3.41 -26.42
C SER A 79 -10.11 -2.60 -25.41
N ARG A 80 -11.03 -3.26 -24.70
CA ARG A 80 -11.87 -2.65 -23.67
C ARG A 80 -11.01 -2.11 -22.53
N ARG A 81 -11.21 -0.83 -22.21
CA ARG A 81 -10.51 -0.13 -21.14
C ARG A 81 -11.42 0.89 -20.50
N TYR A 82 -11.11 1.27 -19.30
CA TYR A 82 -11.74 2.40 -18.62
C TYR A 82 -10.75 3.54 -18.53
N GLU A 83 -11.13 4.71 -19.03
CA GLU A 83 -10.34 5.93 -19.02
C GLU A 83 -11.02 6.98 -18.14
N ALA A 84 -10.23 7.70 -17.36
CA ALA A 84 -10.69 8.86 -16.62
C ALA A 84 -9.76 10.05 -16.86
N SER A 85 -10.33 11.23 -17.06
CA SER A 85 -9.61 12.49 -17.04
C SER A 85 -9.49 12.96 -15.60
N PHE A 86 -8.27 13.11 -15.14
CA PHE A 86 -7.95 13.50 -13.78
C PHE A 86 -7.20 14.82 -13.78
N SER A 87 -7.60 15.76 -12.95
CA SER A 87 -7.05 17.10 -12.91
C SER A 87 -6.73 17.55 -11.51
N ASP A 88 -5.66 18.31 -11.41
CA ASP A 88 -5.41 19.27 -10.34
C ASP A 88 -5.51 20.72 -10.92
N ASP A 89 -5.15 21.72 -10.12
CA ASP A 89 -5.19 23.13 -10.59
C ASP A 89 -4.10 23.44 -11.64
N SER A 90 -3.20 22.51 -11.96
CA SER A 90 -2.03 22.72 -12.82
C SER A 90 -2.12 22.02 -14.18
N GLY A 91 -2.99 21.02 -14.34
CA GLY A 91 -3.07 20.27 -15.57
C GLY A 91 -4.08 19.13 -15.55
N ILE A 92 -4.04 18.32 -16.62
CA ILE A 92 -4.89 17.14 -16.79
C ILE A 92 -4.02 15.96 -17.17
N VAL A 93 -4.32 14.79 -16.57
CA VAL A 93 -3.67 13.50 -16.86
C VAL A 93 -4.75 12.44 -17.10
N LYS A 94 -4.46 11.44 -17.93
CA LYS A 94 -5.34 10.29 -18.14
C LYS A 94 -5.00 9.16 -17.18
N LEU A 95 -6.01 8.61 -16.53
CA LEU A 95 -5.92 7.37 -15.76
C LEU A 95 -6.56 6.25 -16.61
N VAL A 96 -5.84 5.13 -16.80
CA VAL A 96 -6.27 4.07 -17.72
C VAL A 96 -6.21 2.71 -17.03
N TRP A 97 -7.28 1.93 -17.13
CA TRP A 97 -7.37 0.56 -16.64
C TRP A 97 -7.84 -0.40 -17.74
N PHE A 98 -7.08 -1.48 -17.96
CA PHE A 98 -7.40 -2.55 -18.92
C PHE A 98 -8.00 -3.77 -18.23
N ALA A 99 -7.97 -3.84 -16.90
CA ALA A 99 -8.51 -4.92 -16.09
C ALA A 99 -9.25 -4.38 -14.86
N GLY A 100 -10.15 -5.19 -14.29
CA GLY A 100 -10.93 -4.78 -13.11
C GLY A 100 -11.97 -3.68 -13.40
N ILE A 101 -12.36 -3.47 -14.65
CA ILE A 101 -13.16 -2.34 -15.12
C ILE A 101 -14.47 -2.19 -14.33
N ASN A 102 -15.16 -3.29 -14.03
CA ASN A 102 -16.43 -3.22 -13.29
C ASN A 102 -16.26 -2.65 -11.87
N TYR A 103 -15.13 -2.96 -11.20
CA TYR A 103 -14.82 -2.40 -9.90
C TYR A 103 -14.44 -0.92 -10.01
N ILE A 104 -13.53 -0.59 -10.95
CA ILE A 104 -13.03 0.77 -11.14
C ILE A 104 -14.16 1.73 -11.52
N LYS A 105 -15.06 1.32 -12.41
CA LYS A 105 -16.22 2.11 -12.86
C LYS A 105 -17.13 2.55 -11.70
N ASN A 106 -17.26 1.72 -10.68
CA ASN A 106 -18.05 2.05 -9.50
C ASN A 106 -17.30 2.94 -8.49
N THR A 107 -15.98 2.98 -8.58
CA THR A 107 -15.12 3.71 -7.66
C THR A 107 -14.73 5.07 -8.24
N VAL A 108 -14.22 5.09 -9.48
CA VAL A 108 -13.72 6.28 -10.16
C VAL A 108 -14.87 6.99 -10.87
N VAL A 109 -15.54 7.85 -10.13
CA VAL A 109 -16.73 8.57 -10.60
C VAL A 109 -16.40 10.06 -10.75
N PRO A 110 -16.89 10.74 -11.81
CA PRO A 110 -16.70 12.17 -11.98
C PRO A 110 -17.15 12.97 -10.74
N GLY A 111 -16.39 13.99 -10.40
CA GLY A 111 -16.66 14.87 -9.28
C GLY A 111 -16.01 14.47 -7.96
N ARG A 112 -15.48 13.25 -7.83
CA ARG A 112 -14.79 12.78 -6.62
C ARG A 112 -13.30 13.12 -6.67
N GLU A 113 -12.72 13.30 -5.49
CA GLU A 113 -11.29 13.56 -5.29
C GLU A 113 -10.55 12.28 -4.90
N PHE A 114 -9.36 12.12 -5.48
CA PHE A 114 -8.49 10.97 -5.22
C PHE A 114 -7.04 11.40 -5.03
N VAL A 115 -6.31 10.59 -4.30
CA VAL A 115 -4.86 10.46 -4.44
C VAL A 115 -4.61 9.27 -5.36
N VAL A 116 -3.80 9.48 -6.38
CA VAL A 116 -3.43 8.45 -7.36
C VAL A 116 -1.92 8.26 -7.37
N LEU A 117 -1.48 7.00 -7.40
CA LEU A 117 -0.07 6.64 -7.49
C LEU A 117 0.15 5.82 -8.76
N GLY A 118 1.04 6.25 -9.63
CA GLY A 118 1.34 5.55 -10.87
C GLY A 118 2.59 6.08 -11.55
N LYS A 119 3.06 5.35 -12.57
CA LYS A 119 4.16 5.79 -13.42
C LYS A 119 3.61 6.67 -14.54
N PRO A 120 4.05 7.93 -14.67
CA PRO A 120 3.63 8.79 -15.77
C PRO A 120 4.26 8.32 -17.09
N VAL A 121 3.47 8.28 -18.15
CA VAL A 121 3.91 7.99 -19.51
C VAL A 121 3.30 9.03 -20.44
N LEU A 122 4.13 9.73 -21.19
CA LEU A 122 3.66 10.69 -22.18
C LEU A 122 3.19 9.97 -23.45
N PHE A 123 1.94 10.18 -23.81
CA PHE A 123 1.37 9.66 -25.06
C PHE A 123 0.48 10.73 -25.71
N ASN A 124 0.74 11.03 -26.99
CA ASN A 124 0.00 12.07 -27.74
C ASN A 124 -0.09 13.42 -26.97
N MET A 125 1.02 13.92 -26.49
CA MET A 125 1.13 15.18 -25.74
C MET A 125 0.36 15.24 -24.41
N THR A 126 -0.14 14.11 -23.93
CA THR A 126 -0.84 13.99 -22.65
C THR A 126 -0.20 12.91 -21.80
N TYR A 127 0.04 13.19 -20.52
CA TYR A 127 0.47 12.18 -19.58
C TYR A 127 -0.66 11.22 -19.25
N SER A 128 -0.31 9.95 -19.14
CA SER A 128 -1.22 8.90 -18.69
C SER A 128 -0.58 8.04 -17.61
N LEU A 129 -1.39 7.55 -16.69
CA LEU A 129 -1.01 6.55 -15.68
C LEU A 129 -1.80 5.27 -15.97
N SER A 130 -1.10 4.18 -16.26
CA SER A 130 -1.72 2.87 -16.50
C SER A 130 -1.86 2.09 -15.19
N HIS A 131 -3.06 1.60 -14.90
CA HIS A 131 -3.38 0.89 -13.67
C HIS A 131 -2.89 1.59 -12.40
N PRO A 132 -3.14 2.92 -12.22
CA PRO A 132 -2.70 3.58 -11.01
C PRO A 132 -3.41 2.99 -9.78
N GLU A 133 -2.70 2.98 -8.66
CA GLU A 133 -3.36 2.83 -7.36
C GLU A 133 -4.16 4.09 -7.07
N ILE A 134 -5.38 3.91 -6.57
CA ILE A 134 -6.29 5.02 -6.27
C ILE A 134 -6.80 4.92 -4.83
N GLU A 135 -6.90 6.07 -4.20
CA GLU A 135 -7.49 6.17 -2.87
C GLU A 135 -8.39 7.41 -2.81
N GLU A 136 -9.68 7.19 -2.54
CA GLU A 136 -10.66 8.29 -2.46
C GLU A 136 -10.41 9.12 -1.21
N ILE A 137 -10.34 10.44 -1.38
CA ILE A 137 -10.23 11.38 -0.28
C ILE A 137 -11.64 11.60 0.29
N LYS A 138 -11.90 10.99 1.44
CA LYS A 138 -13.12 11.26 2.20
C LYS A 138 -12.88 12.45 3.10
N THR A 139 -13.83 13.37 3.12
CA THR A 139 -13.72 14.68 3.81
C THR A 139 -13.40 14.57 5.31
N GLU A 140 -13.56 13.40 5.92
CA GLU A 140 -13.36 13.16 7.34
C GLU A 140 -12.08 12.38 7.68
N ALA A 141 -11.30 11.91 6.68
CA ALA A 141 -10.08 11.17 6.95
C ALA A 141 -8.85 12.08 6.81
N PRO A 142 -7.93 12.08 7.79
CA PRO A 142 -6.70 12.85 7.67
C PRO A 142 -5.91 12.34 6.46
N THR A 143 -5.56 13.25 5.57
CA THR A 143 -4.72 13.00 4.38
C THR A 143 -3.34 12.42 4.77
N GLU A 144 -2.93 12.59 6.02
CA GLU A 144 -1.69 12.08 6.61
C GLU A 144 -1.55 10.56 6.54
N SER A 145 -2.66 9.80 6.54
CA SER A 145 -2.60 8.33 6.40
C SER A 145 -2.22 7.86 4.98
N LEU A 146 -2.25 8.76 4.00
CA LEU A 146 -1.90 8.51 2.60
C LEU A 146 -0.46 8.93 2.29
N LEU A 147 0.12 9.75 3.16
CA LEU A 147 1.49 10.25 3.04
C LEU A 147 2.41 9.37 3.89
N GLY A 148 3.65 9.26 3.45
CA GLY A 148 4.68 8.52 4.18
C GLY A 148 5.39 7.49 3.34
N ILE A 149 6.19 6.67 4.01
CA ILE A 149 6.93 5.57 3.39
C ILE A 149 6.15 4.29 3.62
N HIS A 150 5.69 3.68 2.54
CA HIS A 150 4.86 2.48 2.58
C HIS A 150 5.67 1.24 2.25
N PRO A 151 5.68 0.22 3.12
CA PRO A 151 6.33 -1.05 2.86
C PRO A 151 5.58 -1.84 1.79
N VAL A 152 6.32 -2.50 0.90
CA VAL A 152 5.76 -3.38 -0.13
C VAL A 152 6.16 -4.82 0.16
N TYR A 153 5.16 -5.67 0.36
CA TYR A 153 5.32 -7.10 0.64
C TYR A 153 5.09 -7.94 -0.60
N HIS A 154 5.82 -9.04 -0.72
CA HIS A 154 5.54 -10.02 -1.76
C HIS A 154 4.15 -10.61 -1.58
N THR A 155 3.44 -10.77 -2.69
CA THR A 155 2.12 -11.40 -2.73
C THR A 155 1.98 -12.22 -4.01
N THR A 156 1.31 -13.36 -3.92
CA THR A 156 1.04 -14.22 -5.08
C THR A 156 -0.27 -13.82 -5.76
N GLU A 157 -0.48 -14.27 -6.99
CA GLU A 157 -1.74 -14.03 -7.71
C GLU A 157 -2.94 -14.69 -7.01
N LYS A 158 -2.74 -15.82 -6.33
CA LYS A 158 -3.80 -16.45 -5.51
C LYS A 158 -4.21 -15.56 -4.33
N MET A 159 -3.22 -14.95 -3.66
CA MET A 159 -3.46 -14.01 -2.57
C MET A 159 -4.25 -12.80 -3.06
N LYS A 160 -3.84 -12.19 -4.17
CA LYS A 160 -4.51 -11.01 -4.75
C LYS A 160 -5.97 -11.28 -5.10
N ARG A 161 -6.27 -12.47 -5.68
CA ARG A 161 -7.65 -12.90 -5.99
C ARG A 161 -8.56 -13.00 -4.77
N ARG A 162 -7.98 -13.15 -3.58
CA ARG A 162 -8.69 -13.20 -2.28
C ARG A 162 -8.52 -11.91 -1.47
N PHE A 163 -8.12 -10.81 -2.14
CA PHE A 163 -7.90 -9.50 -1.53
C PHE A 163 -6.82 -9.49 -0.42
N VAL A 164 -5.89 -10.45 -0.45
CA VAL A 164 -4.70 -10.46 0.39
C VAL A 164 -3.57 -9.80 -0.40
N THR A 165 -3.55 -8.47 -0.35
CA THR A 165 -2.60 -7.61 -1.07
C THR A 165 -1.49 -7.13 -0.14
N SER A 166 -0.44 -6.49 -0.68
CA SER A 166 0.60 -5.82 0.11
C SER A 166 0.00 -4.80 1.08
N LYS A 167 -0.97 -3.98 0.63
CA LYS A 167 -1.68 -3.02 1.50
C LYS A 167 -2.48 -3.70 2.63
N PHE A 168 -2.99 -4.89 2.39
CA PHE A 168 -3.65 -5.68 3.43
C PHE A 168 -2.63 -6.13 4.49
N LEU A 169 -1.45 -6.63 4.09
CA LEU A 169 -0.38 -7.02 5.02
C LEU A 169 0.13 -5.82 5.83
N GLU A 170 0.34 -4.67 5.19
CA GLU A 170 0.69 -3.42 5.86
C GLU A 170 -0.32 -3.06 6.96
N LYS A 171 -1.62 -3.09 6.64
CA LYS A 171 -2.69 -2.83 7.62
C LYS A 171 -2.68 -3.82 8.78
N LEU A 172 -2.39 -5.09 8.53
CA LEU A 172 -2.29 -6.09 9.60
C LEU A 172 -1.11 -5.79 10.52
N VAL A 173 0.04 -5.42 9.98
CA VAL A 173 1.21 -5.05 10.78
C VAL A 173 0.92 -3.82 11.64
N VAL A 174 0.30 -2.77 11.07
CA VAL A 174 -0.12 -1.59 11.84
C VAL A 174 -1.05 -1.99 12.98
N LEU A 175 -2.05 -2.83 12.71
CA LEU A 175 -2.99 -3.33 13.72
C LEU A 175 -2.27 -4.09 14.84
N VAL A 176 -1.29 -4.95 14.49
CA VAL A 176 -0.50 -5.67 15.48
C VAL A 176 0.27 -4.72 16.38
N PHE A 177 0.93 -3.70 15.85
CA PHE A 177 1.62 -2.70 16.66
C PHE A 177 0.68 -1.87 17.53
N GLN A 178 -0.54 -1.60 17.05
CA GLN A 178 -1.58 -0.95 17.86
C GLN A 178 -2.03 -1.84 19.03
N GLN A 179 -2.20 -3.16 18.79
CA GLN A 179 -2.56 -4.12 19.84
C GLN A 179 -1.45 -4.37 20.84
N LEU A 180 -0.18 -4.37 20.41
CA LEU A 180 0.97 -4.42 21.29
C LEU A 180 1.03 -3.20 22.22
N GLY A 181 0.58 -2.03 21.78
CA GLY A 181 0.57 -0.80 22.57
C GLY A 181 1.96 -0.51 23.17
N ASN A 182 2.06 -0.59 24.50
CA ASN A 182 3.32 -0.39 25.24
C ASN A 182 4.12 -1.68 25.46
N GLU A 183 3.56 -2.86 25.10
CA GLU A 183 4.30 -4.12 25.22
C GLU A 183 5.45 -4.15 24.22
N ARG A 184 6.59 -4.62 24.67
CA ARG A 184 7.78 -4.72 23.83
C ARG A 184 8.07 -6.17 23.47
N ILE A 185 8.45 -6.40 22.23
CA ILE A 185 8.99 -7.67 21.77
C ILE A 185 10.32 -7.88 22.51
N SER A 186 10.43 -8.97 23.26
CA SER A 186 11.62 -9.30 24.02
C SER A 186 12.81 -9.52 23.10
N ASP A 187 13.94 -8.97 23.51
CA ASP A 187 15.19 -9.11 22.79
C ASP A 187 15.76 -10.55 22.96
N THR A 188 16.30 -11.08 21.89
CA THR A 188 16.97 -12.40 21.89
C THR A 188 18.46 -12.28 22.22
N LEU A 189 19.05 -11.09 22.07
CA LEU A 189 20.45 -10.79 22.36
C LEU A 189 20.58 -10.12 23.73
N SER A 190 21.66 -10.42 24.45
CA SER A 190 21.97 -9.72 25.68
C SER A 190 22.26 -8.24 25.42
N LYS A 191 22.07 -7.40 26.46
CA LYS A 191 22.37 -5.97 26.37
C LYS A 191 23.82 -5.70 25.98
N ASP A 192 24.76 -6.50 26.50
CA ASP A 192 26.19 -6.34 26.24
C ASP A 192 26.53 -6.62 24.75
N ILE A 193 25.96 -7.68 24.19
CA ILE A 193 26.13 -7.98 22.76
C ILE A 193 25.56 -6.85 21.88
N ARG A 194 24.37 -6.36 22.21
CA ARG A 194 23.76 -5.25 21.46
C ARG A 194 24.61 -3.98 21.52
N LEU A 195 25.11 -3.63 22.68
CA LEU A 195 26.00 -2.47 22.87
C LEU A 195 27.32 -2.64 22.10
N PHE A 196 27.93 -3.84 22.20
CA PHE A 196 29.20 -4.12 21.53
C PHE A 196 29.11 -3.96 20.00
N TYR A 197 28.00 -4.44 19.39
CA TYR A 197 27.77 -4.36 17.94
C TYR A 197 26.94 -3.14 17.52
N ASN A 198 26.64 -2.22 18.44
CA ASN A 198 25.79 -1.04 18.18
C ASN A 198 24.45 -1.39 17.52
N LEU A 199 23.78 -2.43 18.05
CA LEU A 199 22.49 -2.90 17.55
C LEU A 199 21.33 -2.25 18.31
N MET A 200 20.31 -1.84 17.58
CA MET A 200 19.06 -1.36 18.21
C MET A 200 18.27 -2.52 18.84
N PRO A 201 17.38 -2.25 19.81
CA PRO A 201 16.49 -3.26 20.38
C PRO A 201 15.60 -3.93 19.32
N LEU A 202 15.33 -5.23 19.47
CA LEU A 202 14.56 -6.02 18.51
C LEU A 202 13.19 -5.40 18.18
N HIS A 203 12.46 -4.92 19.19
CA HIS A 203 11.16 -4.27 18.99
C HIS A 203 11.28 -3.04 18.07
N GLU A 204 12.28 -2.21 18.31
CA GLU A 204 12.52 -0.99 17.51
C GLU A 204 12.97 -1.35 16.09
N ALA A 205 13.82 -2.37 15.95
CA ALA A 205 14.28 -2.87 14.67
C ALA A 205 13.10 -3.37 13.80
N ILE A 206 12.26 -4.25 14.36
CA ILE A 206 11.08 -4.75 13.65
C ILE A 206 10.11 -3.61 13.30
N ARG A 207 9.86 -2.71 14.25
CA ARG A 207 8.98 -1.56 14.03
C ARG A 207 9.50 -0.66 12.90
N SER A 208 10.79 -0.32 12.90
CA SER A 208 11.38 0.57 11.89
C SER A 208 11.37 -0.02 10.48
N VAL A 209 11.52 -1.35 10.36
CA VAL A 209 11.41 -2.04 9.07
C VAL A 209 9.98 -2.03 8.52
N HIS A 210 8.98 -2.17 9.38
CA HIS A 210 7.60 -2.20 8.93
C HIS A 210 6.93 -0.82 8.84
N LEU A 211 7.35 0.11 9.68
CA LEU A 211 6.79 1.47 9.80
C LEU A 211 7.92 2.49 9.76
N PRO A 212 8.63 2.59 8.63
CA PRO A 212 9.76 3.50 8.49
C PRO A 212 9.28 4.96 8.53
N GLN A 213 10.05 5.82 9.21
CA GLN A 213 9.79 7.26 9.28
C GLN A 213 10.54 8.04 8.20
N ASN A 214 11.61 7.47 7.66
CA ASN A 214 12.46 8.05 6.62
C ASN A 214 13.07 6.94 5.75
N MET A 215 13.66 7.33 4.60
CA MET A 215 14.32 6.43 3.65
C MET A 215 15.83 6.24 3.93
N GLN A 216 16.27 6.49 5.16
CA GLN A 216 17.68 6.29 5.55
C GLN A 216 17.99 4.84 5.83
#